data_9af4d2e95f333a6a756a05f3c9169091
#
_entry.id   9af4d2e95f333a6a756a05f3c9169091
#
_cell.length_a   1.000
_cell.length_b   1.000
_cell.length_c   1.000
_cell.angle_alpha   90.00
_cell.angle_beta   90.00
_cell.angle_gamma   90.00
#
_symmetry.space_group_name_H-M   'P 1'
#
loop_
_entity.id
_entity.type
_entity.pdbx_description
1 polymer ?
#
loop_
_entity_poly.entity_id
_entity_poly.type
_entity_poly.pdbx_seq_one_letter_code
_entity_poly.pdbx_strand_id
1 'polypeptide(L)'
;MTNPRLPPLLVNKAGSVYYVYTYKNVWDRELKRSKRGESKKIGKILGGQKDGVICFDESFLQERPEFRSFQVERKGKEYVFTPLNESGTTLTQLQEVKQLHAGATWALDQLVAQSPVGEALKWAFPQRRDYLKILSICYFIILNQDNNISKYETFAEVTRLPWGAPLAPSSISRVFRKIRNQQIETYFSVFRDELLEQQEKYGDKNEITLALDSTSGSNYVINNLLNLERHRYEDEDNLPLINLLALTEYESGIAFFYRAYDGKVPAAKTVSQVISENAGLSLKNVVFVSDKGYSDAKNINDCLRNKLGFLFNVQCAMPDSFAQELIDGEKENLRDLNRMDWLTKVFQITKEINWTFESDLVEGQVTSKKTKESTILYWHIYFNRQFAENARQGLIERIDRVREKIYNGEELDENELTLLEDVFEKHEEGDMISYTISNEKVDQKLRYKGYQMLVSDKISDARKAWCVYQERRILEDTFKTLKSRLSCVRNRVSDNESLIGKTF
;
A
#
# COMPACT_ATOMS: atom_id res chain seq x y z
N MET A 1 -16.26 -5.51 -61.07
CA MET A 1 -17.23 -5.84 -60.03
C MET A 1 -18.29 -4.74 -59.98
N THR A 2 -19.57 -5.06 -59.98
CA THR A 2 -20.64 -4.05 -59.82
C THR A 2 -20.71 -3.64 -58.37
N ASN A 3 -20.80 -2.32 -58.13
CA ASN A 3 -20.90 -1.79 -56.77
C ASN A 3 -22.12 -2.39 -56.03
N PRO A 4 -21.97 -2.85 -54.77
CA PRO A 4 -23.08 -3.34 -54.01
C PRO A 4 -24.10 -2.24 -53.76
N ARG A 5 -25.38 -2.56 -53.73
CA ARG A 5 -26.44 -1.57 -53.51
C ARG A 5 -26.58 -1.25 -52.04
N LEU A 6 -26.31 0.01 -51.64
CA LEU A 6 -26.51 0.49 -50.30
C LEU A 6 -28.01 0.54 -49.95
N PRO A 7 -28.39 0.13 -48.71
CA PRO A 7 -29.71 0.46 -48.16
C PRO A 7 -29.84 1.96 -47.92
N PRO A 8 -31.05 2.48 -47.70
CA PRO A 8 -31.21 3.88 -47.29
C PRO A 8 -30.42 4.17 -46.01
N LEU A 9 -29.53 5.17 -46.04
CA LEU A 9 -28.64 5.50 -44.94
C LEU A 9 -29.01 6.84 -44.30
N LEU A 10 -28.85 6.88 -42.97
CA LEU A 10 -29.00 8.05 -42.12
C LEU A 10 -27.70 8.24 -41.35
N VAL A 11 -27.18 9.46 -41.30
CA VAL A 11 -25.98 9.79 -40.53
C VAL A 11 -26.33 10.77 -39.41
N ASN A 12 -26.16 10.33 -38.18
CA ASN A 12 -26.43 11.09 -36.98
C ASN A 12 -25.16 11.35 -36.16
N LYS A 13 -25.03 12.55 -35.62
CA LYS A 13 -23.91 12.92 -34.75
C LYS A 13 -24.28 12.56 -33.31
N ALA A 14 -23.36 11.89 -32.61
CA ALA A 14 -23.44 11.67 -31.17
C ALA A 14 -22.03 11.95 -30.57
N GLY A 15 -21.96 13.02 -29.79
CA GLY A 15 -20.67 13.54 -29.31
C GLY A 15 -19.79 14.03 -30.47
N SER A 16 -18.56 13.54 -30.57
CA SER A 16 -17.61 13.84 -31.67
C SER A 16 -17.70 12.86 -32.81
N VAL A 17 -18.56 11.85 -32.77
CA VAL A 17 -18.61 10.77 -33.77
C VAL A 17 -19.88 10.83 -34.59
N TYR A 18 -19.77 10.54 -35.89
CA TYR A 18 -20.92 10.37 -36.78
C TYR A 18 -21.19 8.88 -36.97
N TYR A 19 -22.40 8.45 -36.57
CA TYR A 19 -22.86 7.08 -36.73
C TYR A 19 -23.75 6.93 -37.95
N VAL A 20 -23.62 5.79 -38.63
CA VAL A 20 -24.37 5.44 -39.83
C VAL A 20 -25.44 4.42 -39.43
N TYR A 21 -26.68 4.70 -39.84
CA TYR A 21 -27.83 3.84 -39.62
C TYR A 21 -28.47 3.49 -40.94
N THR A 22 -28.99 2.27 -41.07
CA THR A 22 -29.98 1.93 -42.11
C THR A 22 -31.37 2.05 -41.55
N TYR A 23 -32.32 2.32 -42.43
CA TYR A 23 -33.75 2.39 -42.07
C TYR A 23 -34.63 1.83 -43.21
N LYS A 24 -35.85 1.42 -42.85
CA LYS A 24 -36.87 1.04 -43.81
C LYS A 24 -38.00 2.11 -43.77
N ASN A 25 -38.48 2.52 -44.95
CA ASN A 25 -39.67 3.34 -45.00
C ASN A 25 -40.91 2.44 -44.86
N VAL A 26 -41.82 2.82 -44.00
CA VAL A 26 -43.09 2.16 -43.78
C VAL A 26 -44.18 3.11 -44.24
N TRP A 27 -45.11 2.60 -45.03
CA TRP A 27 -46.28 3.39 -45.46
C TRP A 27 -47.27 3.54 -44.33
N ASP A 28 -47.55 4.79 -43.95
CA ASP A 28 -48.55 5.13 -42.98
C ASP A 28 -49.90 5.32 -43.70
N ARG A 29 -50.84 4.40 -43.50
CA ARG A 29 -52.13 4.39 -44.16
C ARG A 29 -53.05 5.53 -43.71
N GLU A 30 -52.94 5.98 -42.47
CA GLU A 30 -53.77 7.07 -41.92
C GLU A 30 -53.30 8.42 -42.45
N LEU A 31 -51.99 8.64 -42.47
CA LEU A 31 -51.40 9.90 -42.95
C LEU A 31 -51.14 9.94 -44.46
N LYS A 32 -51.43 8.84 -45.18
CA LYS A 32 -51.22 8.66 -46.64
C LYS A 32 -49.83 9.13 -47.09
N ARG A 33 -48.79 8.86 -46.23
CA ARG A 33 -47.39 9.22 -46.53
C ARG A 33 -46.43 8.13 -46.04
N SER A 34 -45.24 8.12 -46.63
CA SER A 34 -44.16 7.27 -46.18
C SER A 34 -43.57 7.82 -44.85
N LYS A 35 -43.46 6.97 -43.85
CA LYS A 35 -42.87 7.27 -42.57
C LYS A 35 -41.62 6.43 -42.37
N ARG A 36 -40.59 7.01 -41.75
CA ARG A 36 -39.38 6.29 -41.43
C ARG A 36 -39.68 5.26 -40.28
N GLY A 37 -39.44 4.00 -40.54
CA GLY A 37 -39.56 2.94 -39.55
C GLY A 37 -38.30 2.82 -38.68
N GLU A 38 -38.09 1.66 -38.09
CA GLU A 38 -36.94 1.39 -37.22
C GLU A 38 -35.64 1.61 -37.95
N SER A 39 -34.66 2.18 -37.23
CA SER A 39 -33.32 2.39 -37.73
C SER A 39 -32.34 1.47 -36.98
N LYS A 40 -31.48 0.76 -37.73
CA LYS A 40 -30.43 -0.10 -37.19
C LYS A 40 -29.07 0.55 -37.43
N LYS A 41 -28.26 0.70 -36.40
CA LYS A 41 -26.89 1.17 -36.53
C LYS A 41 -26.09 0.14 -37.35
N ILE A 42 -25.32 0.58 -38.30
CA ILE A 42 -24.49 -0.28 -39.18
C ILE A 42 -23.03 0.13 -39.25
N GLY A 43 -22.63 1.23 -38.58
CA GLY A 43 -21.26 1.68 -38.58
C GLY A 43 -21.07 3.11 -38.11
N LYS A 44 -19.87 3.65 -38.36
CA LYS A 44 -19.49 5.03 -38.05
C LYS A 44 -18.63 5.62 -39.20
N ILE A 45 -18.61 6.95 -39.29
CA ILE A 45 -17.70 7.65 -40.23
C ILE A 45 -16.42 8.00 -39.48
N LEU A 46 -15.29 7.68 -40.08
CA LEU A 46 -13.96 7.98 -39.53
C LEU A 46 -13.59 9.46 -39.81
N GLY A 47 -12.73 10.03 -38.95
CA GLY A 47 -12.20 11.40 -39.15
C GLY A 47 -13.03 12.51 -38.48
N GLY A 48 -14.07 12.20 -37.69
CA GLY A 48 -14.81 13.19 -36.91
C GLY A 48 -15.62 14.21 -37.70
N GLN A 49 -15.74 14.04 -39.05
CA GLN A 49 -16.55 14.84 -39.95
C GLN A 49 -17.73 14.04 -40.46
N LYS A 50 -18.77 14.76 -40.96
CA LYS A 50 -19.96 14.11 -41.54
C LYS A 50 -19.68 13.36 -42.83
N ASP A 51 -18.65 13.75 -43.57
CA ASP A 51 -18.17 13.12 -44.76
C ASP A 51 -16.87 12.38 -44.51
N GLY A 52 -16.65 11.24 -45.14
CA GLY A 52 -15.48 10.40 -44.95
C GLY A 52 -15.78 8.91 -45.08
N VAL A 53 -14.81 8.09 -44.75
CA VAL A 53 -14.88 6.63 -44.91
C VAL A 53 -15.80 6.05 -43.86
N ILE A 54 -16.72 5.18 -44.28
CA ILE A 54 -17.64 4.44 -43.42
C ILE A 54 -16.94 3.17 -42.92
N CYS A 55 -16.77 3.06 -41.63
CA CYS A 55 -16.39 1.81 -40.97
C CYS A 55 -17.67 1.06 -40.55
N PHE A 56 -17.97 -0.02 -41.23
CA PHE A 56 -19.15 -0.83 -40.95
C PHE A 56 -18.94 -1.71 -39.72
N ASP A 57 -19.99 -1.90 -38.95
CA ASP A 57 -19.99 -2.83 -37.80
C ASP A 57 -19.95 -4.28 -38.32
N GLU A 58 -19.30 -5.18 -37.59
CA GLU A 58 -19.12 -6.60 -37.97
C GLU A 58 -20.46 -7.31 -38.22
N SER A 59 -21.50 -6.99 -37.43
CA SER A 59 -22.84 -7.53 -37.61
C SER A 59 -23.46 -7.18 -38.98
N PHE A 60 -23.18 -5.96 -39.51
CA PHE A 60 -23.63 -5.59 -40.85
C PHE A 60 -22.82 -6.32 -41.93
N LEU A 61 -21.51 -6.48 -41.73
CA LEU A 61 -20.64 -7.20 -42.68
C LEU A 61 -20.90 -8.72 -42.68
N GLN A 62 -21.48 -9.26 -41.65
CA GLN A 62 -21.98 -10.66 -41.61
C GLN A 62 -23.31 -10.79 -42.41
N GLU A 63 -24.22 -9.81 -42.28
CA GLU A 63 -25.48 -9.80 -43.04
C GLU A 63 -25.27 -9.44 -44.52
N ARG A 64 -24.24 -8.67 -44.85
CA ARG A 64 -23.94 -8.16 -46.17
C ARG A 64 -22.45 -8.27 -46.50
N PRO A 65 -21.93 -9.52 -46.71
CA PRO A 65 -20.51 -9.80 -46.89
C PRO A 65 -19.89 -9.11 -48.13
N GLU A 66 -20.69 -8.76 -49.12
CA GLU A 66 -20.23 -8.05 -50.32
C GLU A 66 -19.57 -6.70 -50.00
N PHE A 67 -19.90 -6.08 -48.86
CA PHE A 67 -19.26 -4.81 -48.47
C PHE A 67 -17.85 -4.98 -47.92
N ARG A 68 -17.41 -6.19 -47.61
CA ARG A 68 -16.03 -6.47 -47.20
C ARG A 68 -15.00 -6.18 -48.30
N SER A 69 -15.41 -6.25 -49.54
CA SER A 69 -14.54 -6.03 -50.70
C SER A 69 -14.46 -4.59 -51.17
N PHE A 70 -15.11 -3.67 -50.43
CA PHE A 70 -15.15 -2.26 -50.80
C PHE A 70 -14.90 -1.34 -49.62
N GLN A 71 -14.09 -0.31 -49.83
CA GLN A 71 -14.11 0.89 -49.01
C GLN A 71 -15.24 1.80 -49.49
N VAL A 72 -16.10 2.22 -48.57
CA VAL A 72 -17.23 3.11 -48.89
C VAL A 72 -16.98 4.47 -48.25
N GLU A 73 -16.86 5.51 -49.04
CA GLU A 73 -16.66 6.88 -48.58
C GLU A 73 -17.93 7.71 -48.85
N ARG A 74 -18.40 8.46 -47.86
CA ARG A 74 -19.47 9.43 -48.02
C ARG A 74 -18.91 10.79 -48.45
N LYS A 75 -19.46 11.37 -49.57
CA LYS A 75 -19.14 12.71 -50.04
C LYS A 75 -20.45 13.47 -50.26
N GLY A 76 -20.85 14.26 -49.26
CA GLY A 76 -22.11 14.98 -49.29
C GLY A 76 -23.34 14.04 -49.26
N LYS A 77 -24.03 13.87 -50.38
CA LYS A 77 -25.17 12.96 -50.53
C LYS A 77 -24.81 11.67 -51.30
N GLU A 78 -23.61 11.57 -51.80
CA GLU A 78 -23.14 10.45 -52.62
C GLU A 78 -22.25 9.52 -51.82
N TYR A 79 -22.15 8.26 -52.27
CA TYR A 79 -21.28 7.24 -51.71
C TYR A 79 -20.36 6.69 -52.76
N VAL A 80 -19.07 6.84 -52.58
CA VAL A 80 -18.02 6.39 -53.49
C VAL A 80 -17.53 5.02 -53.01
N PHE A 81 -17.53 4.04 -53.91
CA PHE A 81 -17.02 2.68 -53.66
C PHE A 81 -15.62 2.54 -54.27
N THR A 82 -14.66 2.18 -53.47
CA THR A 82 -13.31 1.83 -53.92
C THR A 82 -13.08 0.35 -53.61
N PRO A 83 -12.81 -0.49 -54.64
CA PRO A 83 -12.51 -1.90 -54.41
C PRO A 83 -11.28 -2.06 -53.52
N LEU A 84 -11.35 -2.89 -52.51
CA LEU A 84 -10.22 -3.30 -51.72
C LEU A 84 -9.54 -4.46 -52.44
N ASN A 85 -8.29 -4.30 -52.85
CA ASN A 85 -7.48 -5.40 -53.36
C ASN A 85 -7.21 -6.40 -52.22
N GLU A 86 -7.11 -7.68 -52.54
CA GLU A 86 -7.00 -8.81 -51.57
C GLU A 86 -5.82 -8.73 -50.59
N SER A 87 -5.00 -7.72 -50.63
CA SER A 87 -3.79 -7.60 -49.81
C SER A 87 -3.61 -6.27 -49.08
N GLY A 88 -4.65 -5.46 -48.86
CA GLY A 88 -4.31 -4.16 -48.29
C GLY A 88 -5.36 -3.44 -47.45
N THR A 89 -5.14 -3.38 -46.18
CA THR A 89 -5.58 -2.26 -45.33
C THR A 89 -5.03 -0.98 -45.93
N THR A 90 -5.87 0.02 -46.24
CA THR A 90 -5.38 1.28 -46.82
C THR A 90 -4.43 1.98 -45.82
N LEU A 91 -3.44 2.74 -46.35
CA LEU A 91 -2.52 3.55 -45.53
C LEU A 91 -3.28 4.45 -44.52
N THR A 92 -4.45 4.95 -44.88
CA THR A 92 -5.32 5.73 -43.99
C THR A 92 -5.90 4.90 -42.86
N GLN A 93 -6.25 3.64 -43.11
CA GLN A 93 -6.70 2.71 -42.04
C GLN A 93 -5.54 2.29 -41.14
N LEU A 94 -4.33 2.14 -41.69
CA LEU A 94 -3.12 1.86 -40.89
C LEU A 94 -2.72 3.04 -39.99
N GLN A 95 -2.94 4.29 -40.45
CA GLN A 95 -2.68 5.49 -39.64
C GLN A 95 -3.67 5.64 -38.47
N GLU A 96 -4.84 5.03 -38.55
CA GLU A 96 -5.86 5.06 -37.48
C GLU A 96 -5.80 3.83 -36.56
N VAL A 97 -4.96 2.83 -36.85
CA VAL A 97 -4.76 1.68 -35.97
C VAL A 97 -3.94 2.11 -34.78
N LYS A 98 -4.61 2.26 -33.66
CA LYS A 98 -3.96 2.54 -32.38
C LYS A 98 -3.29 1.28 -31.87
N GLN A 99 -1.96 1.25 -31.83
CA GLN A 99 -1.20 0.18 -31.18
C GLN A 99 -1.12 0.48 -29.69
N LEU A 100 -1.46 -0.51 -28.86
CA LEU A 100 -1.40 -0.39 -27.41
C LEU A 100 -0.46 -1.45 -26.85
N HIS A 101 0.37 -1.05 -25.90
CA HIS A 101 1.15 -1.97 -25.09
C HIS A 101 0.20 -2.76 -24.17
N ALA A 102 0.19 -4.08 -24.27
CA ALA A 102 -0.75 -4.94 -23.53
C ALA A 102 -0.07 -6.02 -22.68
N GLY A 103 1.21 -6.33 -22.90
CA GLY A 103 1.87 -7.48 -22.23
C GLY A 103 1.92 -7.34 -20.72
N ALA A 104 2.40 -6.21 -20.21
CA ALA A 104 2.49 -5.95 -18.78
C ALA A 104 1.11 -5.84 -18.11
N THR A 105 0.15 -5.18 -18.77
CA THR A 105 -1.22 -5.08 -18.24
C THR A 105 -1.96 -6.41 -18.28
N TRP A 106 -1.68 -7.27 -19.26
CA TRP A 106 -2.19 -8.64 -19.26
C TRP A 106 -1.68 -9.44 -18.06
N ALA A 107 -0.39 -9.31 -17.71
CA ALA A 107 0.15 -9.97 -16.53
C ALA A 107 -0.53 -9.47 -15.23
N LEU A 108 -0.76 -8.15 -15.12
CA LEU A 108 -1.51 -7.59 -13.98
C LEU A 108 -2.97 -8.07 -13.96
N ASP A 109 -3.64 -8.19 -15.12
CA ASP A 109 -4.99 -8.76 -15.22
C ASP A 109 -5.02 -10.21 -14.67
N GLN A 110 -3.98 -11.03 -14.95
CA GLN A 110 -3.88 -12.39 -14.41
C GLN A 110 -3.69 -12.39 -12.89
N LEU A 111 -2.83 -11.50 -12.37
CA LEU A 111 -2.63 -11.38 -10.92
C LEU A 111 -3.93 -10.96 -10.21
N VAL A 112 -4.66 -9.99 -10.76
CA VAL A 112 -5.96 -9.55 -10.21
C VAL A 112 -6.99 -10.67 -10.28
N ALA A 113 -7.00 -11.47 -11.36
CA ALA A 113 -7.94 -12.58 -11.51
C ALA A 113 -7.64 -13.76 -10.56
N GLN A 114 -6.38 -13.95 -10.17
CA GLN A 114 -5.94 -15.02 -9.26
C GLN A 114 -5.93 -14.59 -7.78
N SER A 115 -6.17 -13.33 -7.49
CA SER A 115 -6.16 -12.76 -6.14
C SER A 115 -7.55 -12.26 -5.74
N PRO A 116 -7.82 -12.08 -4.43
CA PRO A 116 -9.05 -11.50 -3.93
C PRO A 116 -9.30 -10.04 -4.36
N VAL A 117 -8.27 -9.34 -4.88
CA VAL A 117 -8.33 -7.91 -5.24
C VAL A 117 -9.51 -7.59 -6.16
N GLY A 118 -9.73 -8.41 -7.19
CA GLY A 118 -10.77 -8.16 -8.19
C GLY A 118 -12.18 -8.21 -7.60
N GLU A 119 -12.46 -9.21 -6.78
CA GLU A 119 -13.77 -9.37 -6.13
C GLU A 119 -13.97 -8.31 -5.04
N ALA A 120 -12.97 -8.06 -4.20
CA ALA A 120 -13.04 -7.03 -3.18
C ALA A 120 -13.32 -5.63 -3.78
N LEU A 121 -12.68 -5.28 -4.89
CA LEU A 121 -12.95 -4.03 -5.59
C LEU A 121 -14.36 -3.96 -6.17
N LYS A 122 -14.92 -5.04 -6.71
CA LYS A 122 -16.29 -5.07 -7.23
C LYS A 122 -17.33 -4.89 -6.12
N TRP A 123 -17.10 -5.49 -4.95
CA TRP A 123 -17.96 -5.32 -3.78
C TRP A 123 -17.90 -3.90 -3.22
N ALA A 124 -16.70 -3.34 -3.06
CA ALA A 124 -16.51 -1.98 -2.57
C ALA A 124 -17.03 -0.92 -3.56
N PHE A 125 -16.92 -1.19 -4.87
CA PHE A 125 -17.31 -0.29 -5.97
C PHE A 125 -18.22 -1.02 -6.98
N PRO A 126 -19.52 -1.19 -6.71
CA PRO A 126 -20.43 -2.01 -7.53
C PRO A 126 -20.57 -1.51 -8.97
N GLN A 127 -20.32 -0.21 -9.21
CA GLN A 127 -20.37 0.32 -10.56
C GLN A 127 -19.10 -0.07 -11.34
N ARG A 128 -19.26 -0.89 -12.38
CA ARG A 128 -18.17 -1.37 -13.23
C ARG A 128 -17.18 -0.29 -13.66
N ARG A 129 -17.66 0.90 -13.98
CA ARG A 129 -16.81 2.02 -14.37
C ARG A 129 -15.88 2.50 -13.27
N ASP A 130 -16.27 2.41 -11.99
CA ASP A 130 -15.50 2.96 -10.89
C ASP A 130 -14.34 2.02 -10.53
N TYR A 131 -14.58 0.71 -10.35
CA TYR A 131 -13.49 -0.23 -10.05
C TYR A 131 -12.51 -0.39 -11.21
N LEU A 132 -12.96 -0.33 -12.48
CA LEU A 132 -12.06 -0.38 -13.63
C LEU A 132 -11.16 0.85 -13.71
N LYS A 133 -11.65 2.03 -13.31
CA LYS A 133 -10.83 3.24 -13.22
C LYS A 133 -9.78 3.13 -12.10
N ILE A 134 -10.18 2.62 -10.94
CA ILE A 134 -9.26 2.38 -9.82
C ILE A 134 -8.15 1.42 -10.27
N LEU A 135 -8.48 0.26 -10.83
CA LEU A 135 -7.50 -0.68 -11.36
C LEU A 135 -6.56 -0.04 -12.38
N SER A 136 -7.11 0.78 -13.29
CA SER A 136 -6.28 1.45 -14.29
C SER A 136 -5.30 2.45 -13.70
N ILE A 137 -5.69 3.14 -12.63
CA ILE A 137 -4.80 4.06 -11.89
C ILE A 137 -3.72 3.25 -11.16
N CYS A 138 -4.07 2.14 -10.52
CA CYS A 138 -3.10 1.25 -9.89
C CYS A 138 -2.10 0.68 -10.90
N TYR A 139 -2.57 0.22 -12.06
CA TYR A 139 -1.69 -0.28 -13.13
C TYR A 139 -0.73 0.80 -13.63
N PHE A 140 -1.21 2.04 -13.78
CA PHE A 140 -0.36 3.17 -14.13
C PHE A 140 0.75 3.39 -13.09
N ILE A 141 0.41 3.44 -11.79
CA ILE A 141 1.39 3.67 -10.72
C ILE A 141 2.44 2.54 -10.71
N ILE A 142 2.01 1.29 -10.85
CA ILE A 142 2.89 0.12 -10.84
C ILE A 142 3.83 0.13 -12.05
N LEU A 143 3.29 0.31 -13.25
CA LEU A 143 4.06 0.19 -14.50
C LEU A 143 4.93 1.42 -14.78
N ASN A 144 4.47 2.59 -14.40
CA ASN A 144 5.21 3.84 -14.58
C ASN A 144 6.17 4.14 -13.42
N GLN A 145 6.06 3.40 -12.29
CA GLN A 145 6.84 3.62 -11.07
C GLN A 145 6.79 5.08 -10.55
N ASP A 146 5.63 5.72 -10.76
CA ASP A 146 5.41 7.13 -10.39
C ASP A 146 3.93 7.34 -10.03
N ASN A 147 3.68 8.08 -8.97
CA ASN A 147 2.33 8.43 -8.53
C ASN A 147 1.83 9.77 -9.08
N ASN A 148 2.56 10.37 -10.01
CA ASN A 148 2.19 11.65 -10.63
C ASN A 148 1.08 11.46 -11.67
N ILE A 149 -0.16 11.65 -11.25
CA ILE A 149 -1.36 11.45 -12.07
C ILE A 149 -1.43 12.36 -13.33
N SER A 150 -0.62 13.42 -13.42
CA SER A 150 -0.57 14.26 -14.64
C SER A 150 -0.05 13.50 -15.86
N LYS A 151 0.74 12.44 -15.64
CA LYS A 151 1.30 11.58 -16.69
C LYS A 151 0.33 10.48 -17.16
N TYR A 152 -0.79 10.28 -16.44
CA TYR A 152 -1.72 9.17 -16.70
C TYR A 152 -2.32 9.23 -18.11
N GLU A 153 -2.74 10.41 -18.59
CA GLU A 153 -3.44 10.57 -19.87
C GLU A 153 -2.55 10.09 -21.02
N THR A 154 -1.31 10.57 -21.07
CA THR A 154 -0.31 10.15 -22.07
C THR A 154 0.01 8.65 -21.98
N PHE A 155 0.13 8.11 -20.76
CA PHE A 155 0.34 6.68 -20.56
C PHE A 155 -0.84 5.84 -21.08
N ALA A 156 -2.08 6.28 -20.81
CA ALA A 156 -3.30 5.60 -21.24
C ALA A 156 -3.53 5.65 -22.75
N GLU A 157 -2.91 6.60 -23.45
CA GLU A 157 -2.98 6.68 -24.92
C GLU A 157 -2.26 5.54 -25.61
N VAL A 158 -1.19 5.02 -25.02
CA VAL A 158 -0.34 3.97 -25.60
C VAL A 158 -0.43 2.63 -24.88
N THR A 159 -1.16 2.55 -23.78
CA THR A 159 -1.24 1.34 -22.94
C THR A 159 -2.68 0.83 -22.84
N ARG A 160 -2.86 -0.48 -23.04
CA ARG A 160 -4.16 -1.13 -22.78
C ARG A 160 -4.41 -1.16 -21.27
N LEU A 161 -5.45 -0.47 -20.81
CA LEU A 161 -5.83 -0.43 -19.40
C LEU A 161 -7.23 -1.04 -19.20
N PRO A 162 -7.58 -1.51 -17.99
CA PRO A 162 -8.92 -2.01 -17.66
C PRO A 162 -10.03 -1.01 -18.02
N TRP A 163 -9.81 0.28 -17.78
CA TRP A 163 -10.65 1.37 -18.30
C TRP A 163 -10.08 1.86 -19.63
N GLY A 164 -10.72 1.51 -20.72
CA GLY A 164 -10.22 1.69 -22.08
C GLY A 164 -10.17 3.13 -22.63
N ALA A 165 -10.36 4.16 -21.78
CA ALA A 165 -10.29 5.57 -22.18
C ALA A 165 -9.33 6.36 -21.29
N PRO A 166 -8.58 7.35 -21.81
CA PRO A 166 -7.78 8.25 -21.00
C PRO A 166 -8.63 8.99 -19.97
N LEU A 167 -8.06 9.27 -18.81
CA LEU A 167 -8.67 10.04 -17.73
C LEU A 167 -7.84 11.30 -17.49
N ALA A 168 -8.45 12.45 -17.64
CA ALA A 168 -7.82 13.70 -17.23
C ALA A 168 -7.57 13.74 -15.71
N PRO A 169 -6.56 14.46 -15.20
CA PRO A 169 -6.24 14.54 -13.78
C PRO A 169 -7.43 14.92 -12.90
N SER A 170 -8.29 15.84 -13.37
CA SER A 170 -9.53 16.22 -12.67
C SER A 170 -10.53 15.05 -12.55
N SER A 171 -10.55 14.14 -13.51
CA SER A 171 -11.39 12.94 -13.46
C SER A 171 -10.83 11.92 -12.49
N ILE A 172 -9.51 11.77 -12.41
CA ILE A 172 -8.83 10.93 -11.42
C ILE A 172 -9.07 11.46 -10.01
N SER A 173 -8.96 12.77 -9.78
CA SER A 173 -9.30 13.39 -8.49
C SER A 173 -10.74 13.11 -8.08
N ARG A 174 -11.70 13.09 -9.04
CA ARG A 174 -13.09 12.69 -8.76
C ARG A 174 -13.23 11.21 -8.40
N VAL A 175 -12.40 10.33 -8.95
CA VAL A 175 -12.35 8.92 -8.53
C VAL A 175 -11.87 8.83 -7.09
N PHE A 176 -10.77 9.49 -6.74
CA PHE A 176 -10.26 9.50 -5.36
C PHE A 176 -11.30 9.99 -4.35
N ARG A 177 -12.01 11.09 -4.61
CA ARG A 177 -13.07 11.62 -3.71
C ARG A 177 -14.25 10.67 -3.49
N LYS A 178 -14.44 9.69 -4.37
CA LYS A 178 -15.48 8.66 -4.18
C LYS A 178 -15.05 7.55 -3.23
N ILE A 179 -13.75 7.37 -3.03
CA ILE A 179 -13.21 6.35 -2.14
C ILE A 179 -13.27 6.90 -0.72
N ARG A 180 -14.18 6.37 0.08
CA ARG A 180 -14.41 6.76 1.47
C ARG A 180 -14.11 5.59 2.40
N ASN A 181 -14.03 5.85 3.69
CA ASN A 181 -13.75 4.81 4.69
C ASN A 181 -14.66 3.59 4.55
N GLN A 182 -15.95 3.78 4.27
CA GLN A 182 -16.89 2.68 4.08
C GLN A 182 -16.47 1.75 2.92
N GLN A 183 -16.04 2.30 1.78
CA GLN A 183 -15.54 1.50 0.66
C GLN A 183 -14.25 0.78 1.01
N ILE A 184 -13.36 1.45 1.73
CA ILE A 184 -12.09 0.86 2.19
C ILE A 184 -12.36 -0.30 3.15
N GLU A 185 -13.25 -0.12 4.12
CA GLU A 185 -13.68 -1.18 5.05
C GLU A 185 -14.32 -2.35 4.33
N THR A 186 -15.23 -2.09 3.40
CA THR A 186 -15.87 -3.13 2.57
C THR A 186 -14.81 -3.89 1.75
N TYR A 187 -13.88 -3.18 1.12
CA TYR A 187 -12.80 -3.79 0.34
C TYR A 187 -11.98 -4.77 1.21
N PHE A 188 -11.49 -4.31 2.36
CA PHE A 188 -10.66 -5.15 3.22
C PHE A 188 -11.44 -6.27 3.91
N SER A 189 -12.74 -6.10 4.17
CA SER A 189 -13.57 -7.19 4.68
C SER A 189 -13.66 -8.32 3.66
N VAL A 190 -14.11 -8.01 2.45
CA VAL A 190 -14.24 -9.02 1.38
C VAL A 190 -12.87 -9.61 1.01
N PHE A 191 -11.85 -8.78 0.92
CA PHE A 191 -10.51 -9.22 0.61
C PHE A 191 -9.98 -10.27 1.60
N ARG A 192 -10.19 -10.04 2.91
CA ARG A 192 -9.81 -10.98 3.95
C ARG A 192 -10.60 -12.28 3.90
N ASP A 193 -11.93 -12.17 3.77
CA ASP A 193 -12.80 -13.35 3.71
C ASP A 193 -12.40 -14.27 2.56
N GLU A 194 -12.21 -13.73 1.36
CA GLU A 194 -11.74 -14.45 0.18
C GLU A 194 -10.31 -15.05 0.37
N LEU A 195 -9.40 -14.29 1.01
CA LEU A 195 -8.05 -14.76 1.25
C LEU A 195 -8.04 -15.94 2.26
N LEU A 196 -8.85 -15.86 3.31
CA LEU A 196 -9.00 -16.90 4.30
C LEU A 196 -9.60 -18.17 3.68
N GLU A 197 -10.65 -18.05 2.85
CA GLU A 197 -11.23 -19.18 2.13
C GLU A 197 -10.19 -19.84 1.19
N GLN A 198 -9.35 -19.07 0.52
CA GLN A 198 -8.27 -19.60 -0.29
C GLN A 198 -7.23 -20.35 0.54
N GLN A 199 -6.84 -19.81 1.72
CA GLN A 199 -5.89 -20.46 2.61
C GLN A 199 -6.44 -21.76 3.20
N GLU A 200 -7.70 -21.80 3.62
CA GLU A 200 -8.37 -23.01 4.09
C GLU A 200 -8.42 -24.11 3.01
N LYS A 201 -8.62 -23.70 1.77
CA LYS A 201 -8.70 -24.61 0.63
C LYS A 201 -7.36 -25.22 0.22
N TYR A 202 -6.25 -24.50 0.43
CA TYR A 202 -4.92 -24.87 -0.07
C TYR A 202 -3.88 -25.14 1.02
N GLY A 203 -4.19 -24.93 2.30
CA GLY A 203 -3.21 -25.00 3.36
C GLY A 203 -3.72 -25.46 4.71
N ASP A 204 -2.84 -26.13 5.42
CA ASP A 204 -3.03 -26.69 6.76
C ASP A 204 -2.80 -25.63 7.89
N LYS A 205 -2.93 -24.33 7.60
CA LYS A 205 -2.56 -23.28 8.55
C LYS A 205 -3.75 -22.80 9.37
N ASN A 206 -3.79 -23.28 10.61
CA ASN A 206 -4.73 -22.80 11.62
C ASN A 206 -4.35 -21.45 12.25
N GLU A 207 -3.20 -20.87 11.92
CA GLU A 207 -2.68 -19.63 12.53
C GLU A 207 -2.16 -18.66 11.46
N ILE A 208 -2.62 -17.41 11.52
CA ILE A 208 -2.19 -16.34 10.61
C ILE A 208 -1.28 -15.39 11.39
N THR A 209 -0.08 -15.20 10.87
CA THR A 209 0.85 -14.22 11.42
C THR A 209 0.74 -12.91 10.63
N LEU A 210 0.44 -11.83 11.34
CA LEU A 210 0.30 -10.49 10.77
C LEU A 210 1.43 -9.58 11.28
N ALA A 211 2.24 -9.07 10.40
CA ALA A 211 3.20 -8.03 10.71
C ALA A 211 2.48 -6.68 10.82
N LEU A 212 2.73 -5.97 11.92
CA LEU A 212 2.18 -4.65 12.20
C LEU A 212 3.33 -3.64 12.22
N ASP A 213 3.23 -2.64 11.37
CA ASP A 213 4.19 -1.53 11.35
C ASP A 213 3.54 -0.27 10.78
N SER A 214 4.21 0.87 10.96
CA SER A 214 3.74 2.16 10.47
C SER A 214 4.78 2.84 9.60
N THR A 215 4.26 3.65 8.67
CA THR A 215 5.10 4.49 7.83
C THR A 215 4.48 5.88 7.70
N SER A 216 5.29 6.90 7.42
CA SER A 216 4.81 8.26 7.22
C SER A 216 4.96 8.65 5.76
N GLY A 217 4.00 9.44 5.27
CA GLY A 217 4.04 10.08 3.96
C GLY A 217 3.68 11.55 4.06
N SER A 218 4.30 12.40 3.24
CA SER A 218 3.97 13.83 3.16
C SER A 218 2.83 14.08 2.18
N ASN A 219 2.12 15.20 2.36
CA ASN A 219 1.05 15.62 1.46
C ASN A 219 0.97 17.14 1.33
N TYR A 220 0.24 17.61 0.31
CA TYR A 220 0.09 19.04 -0.01
C TYR A 220 -1.25 19.64 0.43
N VAL A 221 -1.99 18.96 1.30
CA VAL A 221 -3.29 19.46 1.77
C VAL A 221 -3.09 20.51 2.85
N ILE A 222 -3.41 21.76 2.54
CA ILE A 222 -3.15 22.94 3.41
C ILE A 222 -4.19 23.04 4.53
N ASN A 223 -5.46 22.73 4.26
CA ASN A 223 -6.55 22.77 5.23
C ASN A 223 -6.97 21.36 5.61
N ASN A 224 -6.24 20.75 6.53
CA ASN A 224 -6.44 19.36 6.88
C ASN A 224 -7.21 19.21 8.19
N LEU A 225 -8.35 18.49 8.13
CA LEU A 225 -9.11 18.08 9.30
C LEU A 225 -8.35 17.10 10.21
N LEU A 226 -7.29 16.47 9.67
CA LEU A 226 -6.43 15.54 10.38
C LEU A 226 -5.28 16.21 11.15
N ASN A 227 -5.24 17.54 11.29
CA ASN A 227 -4.22 18.29 12.03
C ASN A 227 -2.78 17.77 11.85
N LEU A 228 -2.32 17.72 10.60
CA LEU A 228 -1.05 17.11 10.22
C LEU A 228 0.15 18.04 10.52
N GLU A 229 0.32 18.45 11.77
CA GLU A 229 1.35 19.44 12.13
C GLU A 229 2.74 18.83 12.44
N ARG A 230 2.95 17.54 12.26
CA ARG A 230 4.27 16.96 12.46
C ARG A 230 5.05 17.00 11.16
N HIS A 231 6.10 17.82 11.14
CA HIS A 231 7.07 17.91 10.06
C HIS A 231 8.22 16.94 10.34
N ARG A 232 8.74 16.26 9.30
CA ARG A 232 10.04 15.60 9.41
C ARG A 232 11.12 16.66 9.26
N TYR A 233 12.07 16.69 10.19
CA TYR A 233 13.25 17.54 10.09
C TYR A 233 14.11 17.30 8.85
N GLU A 234 13.90 16.17 8.16
CA GLU A 234 14.63 15.77 6.96
C GLU A 234 13.95 16.20 5.64
N ASP A 235 12.71 16.72 5.67
CA ASP A 235 12.01 17.19 4.48
C ASP A 235 12.21 18.71 4.35
N GLU A 236 13.05 19.14 3.39
CA GLU A 236 13.28 20.54 3.04
C GLU A 236 11.99 21.34 2.77
N ASP A 237 10.91 20.66 2.39
CA ASP A 237 9.63 21.28 2.01
C ASP A 237 8.67 21.54 3.20
N ASN A 238 9.00 21.10 4.41
CA ASN A 238 8.18 21.27 5.63
C ASN A 238 6.68 20.90 5.45
N LEU A 239 6.41 19.82 4.73
CA LEU A 239 5.06 19.36 4.38
C LEU A 239 4.39 18.60 5.53
N PRO A 240 3.06 18.71 5.70
CA PRO A 240 2.31 17.94 6.67
C PRO A 240 2.40 16.43 6.42
N LEU A 241 2.48 15.64 7.50
CA LEU A 241 2.61 14.20 7.46
C LEU A 241 1.30 13.49 7.76
N ILE A 242 1.11 12.35 7.12
CA ILE A 242 0.12 11.34 7.46
C ILE A 242 0.85 10.05 7.86
N ASN A 243 0.42 9.41 8.93
CA ASN A 243 0.93 8.12 9.35
C ASN A 243 0.01 7.01 8.83
N LEU A 244 0.61 6.01 8.22
CA LEU A 244 -0.08 4.81 7.74
C LEU A 244 0.34 3.64 8.62
N LEU A 245 -0.60 3.05 9.34
CA LEU A 245 -0.42 1.78 10.02
C LEU A 245 -0.93 0.68 9.11
N ALA A 246 -0.13 -0.35 8.87
CA ALA A 246 -0.49 -1.48 8.03
C ALA A 246 -0.39 -2.79 8.80
N LEU A 247 -1.33 -3.70 8.54
CA LEU A 247 -1.26 -5.11 8.85
C LEU A 247 -0.99 -5.87 7.56
N THR A 248 0.06 -6.65 7.56
CA THR A 248 0.50 -7.39 6.37
C THR A 248 0.64 -8.85 6.73
N GLU A 249 0.10 -9.73 5.92
CA GLU A 249 0.31 -11.16 6.10
C GLU A 249 1.78 -11.49 5.88
N TYR A 250 2.31 -12.25 6.83
CA TYR A 250 3.72 -12.49 7.06
C TYR A 250 4.45 -13.21 5.91
N GLU A 251 3.83 -14.22 5.30
CA GLU A 251 4.49 -15.02 4.27
C GLU A 251 4.38 -14.41 2.88
N SER A 252 3.22 -13.84 2.57
CA SER A 252 2.94 -13.28 1.24
C SER A 252 3.31 -11.81 1.10
N GLY A 253 3.44 -11.09 2.21
CA GLY A 253 3.58 -9.64 2.20
C GLY A 253 2.31 -8.90 1.75
N ILE A 254 1.18 -9.59 1.70
CA ILE A 254 -0.10 -9.01 1.27
C ILE A 254 -0.67 -8.14 2.39
N ALA A 255 -1.06 -6.91 2.07
CA ALA A 255 -1.70 -6.01 3.02
C ALA A 255 -3.10 -6.53 3.38
N PHE A 256 -3.30 -6.87 4.65
CA PHE A 256 -4.56 -7.33 5.23
C PHE A 256 -5.47 -6.17 5.61
N PHE A 257 -4.87 -5.06 5.95
CA PHE A 257 -5.54 -3.85 6.40
C PHE A 257 -4.55 -2.70 6.44
N TYR A 258 -5.02 -1.48 6.22
CA TYR A 258 -4.28 -0.29 6.61
C TYR A 258 -5.22 0.75 7.21
N ARG A 259 -4.66 1.67 8.00
CA ARG A 259 -5.34 2.86 8.47
C ARG A 259 -4.43 4.07 8.42
N ALA A 260 -5.01 5.18 7.97
CA ALA A 260 -4.34 6.47 7.98
C ALA A 260 -4.66 7.20 9.30
N TYR A 261 -3.63 7.74 9.93
CA TYR A 261 -3.72 8.52 11.16
C TYR A 261 -3.05 9.88 10.98
N ASP A 262 -3.44 10.80 11.83
CA ASP A 262 -2.77 12.09 11.99
C ASP A 262 -1.28 11.87 12.31
N GLY A 263 -0.40 12.64 11.66
CA GLY A 263 1.04 12.58 11.90
C GLY A 263 1.47 12.85 13.35
N LYS A 264 0.63 13.51 14.15
CA LYS A 264 0.84 13.74 15.60
C LYS A 264 0.57 12.52 16.46
N VAL A 265 -0.25 11.59 16.01
CA VAL A 265 -0.64 10.43 16.82
C VAL A 265 0.51 9.42 16.83
N PRO A 266 1.10 9.11 17.99
CA PRO A 266 2.10 8.07 18.09
C PRO A 266 1.55 6.73 17.64
N ALA A 267 2.29 6.00 16.82
CA ALA A 267 1.86 4.71 16.29
C ALA A 267 1.44 3.71 17.40
N ALA A 268 2.14 3.72 18.54
CA ALA A 268 1.80 2.88 19.69
C ALA A 268 0.37 3.06 20.20
N LYS A 269 -0.17 4.28 20.14
CA LYS A 269 -1.56 4.56 20.61
C LYS A 269 -2.63 4.08 19.63
N THR A 270 -2.27 3.84 18.37
CA THR A 270 -3.21 3.41 17.34
C THR A 270 -3.41 1.89 17.33
N VAL A 271 -2.49 1.14 17.94
CA VAL A 271 -2.52 -0.33 17.96
C VAL A 271 -3.73 -0.87 18.71
N SER A 272 -4.02 -0.35 19.90
CA SER A 272 -5.21 -0.75 20.66
C SER A 272 -6.51 -0.62 19.86
N GLN A 273 -6.62 0.45 19.06
CA GLN A 273 -7.78 0.67 18.21
C GLN A 273 -7.83 -0.34 17.05
N VAL A 274 -6.70 -0.58 16.40
CA VAL A 274 -6.61 -1.59 15.32
C VAL A 274 -6.87 -2.99 15.87
N ILE A 275 -6.36 -3.33 17.06
CA ILE A 275 -6.63 -4.60 17.72
C ILE A 275 -8.13 -4.74 17.97
N SER A 276 -8.79 -3.74 18.58
CA SER A 276 -10.22 -3.80 18.88
C SER A 276 -11.10 -3.90 17.64
N GLU A 277 -10.75 -3.18 16.57
CA GLU A 277 -11.45 -3.22 15.29
C GLU A 277 -11.27 -4.57 14.58
N ASN A 278 -10.09 -5.17 14.67
CA ASN A 278 -9.81 -6.47 14.07
C ASN A 278 -10.29 -7.65 14.94
N ALA A 279 -10.42 -7.49 16.25
CA ALA A 279 -11.06 -8.49 17.13
C ALA A 279 -12.52 -8.75 16.76
N GLY A 280 -13.25 -7.71 16.29
CA GLY A 280 -14.60 -7.86 15.74
C GLY A 280 -14.69 -8.62 14.41
N LEU A 281 -13.55 -8.87 13.75
CA LEU A 281 -13.48 -9.52 12.44
C LEU A 281 -13.36 -11.06 12.52
N SER A 282 -13.62 -11.65 13.68
CA SER A 282 -13.60 -13.12 13.91
C SER A 282 -12.30 -13.82 13.47
N LEU A 283 -11.18 -13.09 13.42
CA LEU A 283 -9.86 -13.65 13.14
C LEU A 283 -9.43 -14.55 14.30
N LYS A 284 -9.80 -15.82 14.26
CA LYS A 284 -9.32 -16.82 15.19
C LYS A 284 -7.87 -17.16 14.82
N ASN A 285 -7.04 -17.34 15.85
CA ASN A 285 -5.64 -17.76 15.68
C ASN A 285 -4.74 -16.78 14.92
N VAL A 286 -4.83 -15.48 15.23
CA VAL A 286 -3.90 -14.47 14.72
C VAL A 286 -2.77 -14.22 15.71
N VAL A 287 -1.56 -14.05 15.18
CA VAL A 287 -0.39 -13.57 15.94
C VAL A 287 0.08 -12.25 15.32
N PHE A 288 0.06 -11.19 16.12
CA PHE A 288 0.61 -9.89 15.73
C PHE A 288 2.11 -9.82 15.99
N VAL A 289 2.89 -9.48 15.00
CA VAL A 289 4.33 -9.24 15.13
C VAL A 289 4.61 -7.75 14.94
N SER A 290 5.27 -7.11 15.89
CA SER A 290 5.55 -5.67 15.83
C SER A 290 6.92 -5.27 16.36
N ASP A 291 7.36 -4.06 16.00
CA ASP A 291 8.62 -3.47 16.46
C ASP A 291 8.48 -2.81 17.85
N LYS A 292 9.60 -2.23 18.33
CA LYS A 292 9.81 -1.65 19.67
C LYS A 292 8.79 -0.60 20.09
N GLY A 293 8.17 0.10 19.15
CA GLY A 293 7.19 1.14 19.46
C GLY A 293 5.84 0.63 19.98
N TYR A 294 5.60 -0.69 19.97
CA TYR A 294 4.27 -1.26 20.19
C TYR A 294 4.16 -2.17 21.42
N SER A 295 5.24 -2.39 22.15
CA SER A 295 5.34 -3.35 23.24
C SER A 295 4.97 -2.81 24.63
N ASP A 296 4.16 -1.78 24.71
CA ASP A 296 3.70 -1.30 26.02
C ASP A 296 2.72 -2.26 26.70
N ALA A 297 2.63 -2.20 28.01
CA ALA A 297 1.77 -3.07 28.81
C ALA A 297 0.29 -2.97 28.41
N LYS A 298 -0.15 -1.82 27.92
CA LYS A 298 -1.51 -1.60 27.45
C LYS A 298 -1.80 -2.43 26.19
N ASN A 299 -0.91 -2.37 25.19
CA ASN A 299 -1.06 -3.13 23.95
C ASN A 299 -0.99 -4.65 24.20
N ILE A 300 -0.10 -5.11 25.11
CA ILE A 300 -0.05 -6.50 25.55
C ILE A 300 -1.40 -6.91 26.15
N ASN A 301 -1.92 -6.12 27.09
CA ASN A 301 -3.21 -6.41 27.75
C ASN A 301 -4.38 -6.37 26.74
N ASP A 302 -4.37 -5.48 25.76
CA ASP A 302 -5.40 -5.40 24.74
C ASP A 302 -5.38 -6.63 23.83
N CYS A 303 -4.21 -7.17 23.46
CA CYS A 303 -4.09 -8.44 22.76
C CYS A 303 -4.67 -9.59 23.59
N LEU A 304 -4.27 -9.70 24.85
CA LEU A 304 -4.74 -10.75 25.76
C LEU A 304 -6.26 -10.73 25.98
N ARG A 305 -6.84 -9.53 26.21
CA ARG A 305 -8.31 -9.34 26.33
C ARG A 305 -9.06 -9.82 25.09
N ASN A 306 -8.51 -9.54 23.92
CA ASN A 306 -9.14 -9.91 22.64
C ASN A 306 -8.74 -11.31 22.16
N LYS A 307 -8.02 -12.10 22.95
CA LYS A 307 -7.53 -13.45 22.64
C LYS A 307 -6.71 -13.52 21.35
N LEU A 308 -5.97 -12.44 21.08
CA LEU A 308 -5.06 -12.32 19.95
C LEU A 308 -3.65 -12.65 20.40
N GLY A 309 -2.98 -13.54 19.70
CA GLY A 309 -1.57 -13.84 19.96
C GLY A 309 -0.67 -12.68 19.54
N PHE A 310 0.50 -12.61 20.14
CA PHE A 310 1.47 -11.57 19.80
C PHE A 310 2.93 -12.02 19.94
N LEU A 311 3.79 -11.32 19.22
CA LEU A 311 5.24 -11.37 19.34
C LEU A 311 5.77 -9.93 19.17
N PHE A 312 6.05 -9.26 20.27
CA PHE A 312 6.47 -7.86 20.27
C PHE A 312 7.92 -7.70 20.61
N ASN A 313 8.61 -6.81 19.91
CA ASN A 313 9.96 -6.40 20.26
C ASN A 313 9.91 -5.35 21.36
N VAL A 314 10.67 -5.56 22.43
CA VAL A 314 10.69 -4.71 23.63
C VAL A 314 11.88 -3.76 23.58
N GLN A 315 11.67 -2.51 24.00
CA GLN A 315 12.74 -1.53 24.07
C GLN A 315 13.64 -1.78 25.28
N CYS A 316 14.88 -2.25 25.01
CA CYS A 316 15.85 -2.57 26.07
C CYS A 316 16.58 -1.35 26.66
N ALA A 317 16.58 -0.20 25.94
CA ALA A 317 17.36 0.98 26.34
C ALA A 317 16.61 1.94 27.29
N MET A 318 15.34 1.66 27.64
CA MET A 318 14.57 2.51 28.54
C MET A 318 15.09 2.37 29.97
N PRO A 319 15.53 3.46 30.64
CA PRO A 319 16.05 3.40 32.01
C PRO A 319 15.04 2.78 32.97
N ASP A 320 15.56 2.04 33.94
CA ASP A 320 14.79 1.43 35.01
C ASP A 320 13.58 0.58 34.56
N SER A 321 13.69 0.01 33.35
CA SER A 321 12.63 -0.82 32.78
C SER A 321 12.77 -2.29 33.22
N PHE A 322 11.62 -2.97 33.28
CA PHE A 322 11.56 -4.42 33.51
C PHE A 322 12.45 -5.21 32.53
N ALA A 323 12.60 -4.71 31.29
CA ALA A 323 13.49 -5.32 30.32
C ALA A 323 14.96 -5.26 30.75
N GLN A 324 15.40 -4.15 31.36
CA GLN A 324 16.77 -4.02 31.86
C GLN A 324 17.02 -4.93 33.06
N GLU A 325 16.08 -5.06 33.98
CA GLU A 325 16.16 -5.99 35.13
C GLU A 325 16.33 -7.43 34.61
N LEU A 326 15.56 -7.84 33.62
CA LEU A 326 15.66 -9.18 33.03
C LEU A 326 17.01 -9.41 32.34
N ILE A 327 17.50 -8.42 31.59
CA ILE A 327 18.80 -8.51 30.91
C ILE A 327 19.91 -8.61 31.95
N ASP A 328 19.91 -7.76 32.96
CA ASP A 328 20.97 -7.73 34.01
C ASP A 328 21.01 -9.04 34.82
N GLY A 329 19.85 -9.66 35.06
CA GLY A 329 19.77 -10.96 35.70
C GLY A 329 20.30 -12.12 34.88
N GLU A 330 20.39 -11.97 33.54
CA GLU A 330 20.76 -13.04 32.60
C GLU A 330 22.08 -12.80 31.84
N LYS A 331 22.78 -11.69 32.08
CA LYS A 331 24.00 -11.32 31.39
C LYS A 331 25.08 -12.42 31.38
N GLU A 332 25.31 -13.08 32.52
CA GLU A 332 26.31 -14.14 32.64
C GLU A 332 25.86 -15.39 31.84
N ASN A 333 24.57 -15.75 31.93
CA ASN A 333 24.03 -16.88 31.19
C ASN A 333 24.09 -16.67 29.67
N LEU A 334 23.98 -15.42 29.19
CA LEU A 334 24.07 -15.07 27.76
C LEU A 334 25.51 -15.00 27.24
N ARG A 335 26.51 -15.36 28.07
CA ARG A 335 27.91 -15.58 27.67
C ARG A 335 28.24 -17.05 27.44
N ASP A 336 27.40 -17.95 27.92
CA ASP A 336 27.57 -19.39 27.77
C ASP A 336 27.34 -19.80 26.33
N LEU A 337 28.36 -20.42 25.68
CA LEU A 337 28.31 -20.90 24.30
C LEU A 337 27.22 -21.96 24.06
N ASN A 338 26.77 -22.66 25.11
CA ASN A 338 25.65 -23.60 25.01
C ASN A 338 24.30 -22.89 24.78
N ARG A 339 24.22 -21.59 25.02
CA ARG A 339 23.07 -20.75 24.79
C ARG A 339 23.09 -20.07 23.40
N MET A 340 24.15 -20.28 22.64
CA MET A 340 24.31 -19.67 21.31
C MET A 340 23.63 -20.53 20.24
N ASP A 341 22.76 -19.88 19.45
CA ASP A 341 22.31 -20.45 18.18
C ASP A 341 23.47 -20.37 17.17
N TRP A 342 24.00 -21.53 16.78
CA TRP A 342 25.16 -21.63 15.93
C TRP A 342 24.92 -21.16 14.48
N LEU A 343 23.66 -21.12 14.03
CA LEU A 343 23.31 -20.63 12.71
C LEU A 343 23.34 -19.09 12.67
N THR A 344 22.69 -18.45 13.63
CA THR A 344 22.54 -17.00 13.71
C THR A 344 23.67 -16.31 14.47
N LYS A 345 24.47 -17.07 15.24
CA LYS A 345 25.52 -16.59 16.17
C LYS A 345 24.97 -15.64 17.25
N VAL A 346 23.72 -15.82 17.62
CA VAL A 346 23.02 -15.05 18.66
C VAL A 346 22.86 -15.91 19.91
N PHE A 347 23.23 -15.39 21.06
CA PHE A 347 22.94 -16.00 22.35
C PHE A 347 21.47 -15.76 22.69
N GLN A 348 20.80 -16.75 23.25
CA GLN A 348 19.37 -16.68 23.53
C GLN A 348 18.96 -17.39 24.81
N ILE A 349 17.98 -16.82 25.49
CA ILE A 349 17.36 -17.41 26.67
C ILE A 349 15.89 -17.03 26.73
N THR A 350 15.04 -17.91 27.21
CA THR A 350 13.60 -17.65 27.46
C THR A 350 13.32 -17.64 28.95
N LYS A 351 12.54 -16.65 29.38
CA LYS A 351 11.96 -16.56 30.73
C LYS A 351 10.45 -16.66 30.64
N GLU A 352 9.89 -17.54 31.45
CA GLU A 352 8.45 -17.66 31.64
C GLU A 352 8.04 -16.76 32.81
N ILE A 353 7.15 -15.81 32.54
CA ILE A 353 6.71 -14.82 33.54
C ILE A 353 5.20 -14.84 33.61
N ASN A 354 4.68 -15.00 34.83
CA ASN A 354 3.25 -14.92 35.07
C ASN A 354 2.78 -13.46 34.97
N TRP A 355 1.97 -13.17 33.94
CA TRP A 355 1.45 -11.85 33.64
C TRP A 355 -0.02 -11.75 34.04
N THR A 356 -0.37 -10.74 34.85
CA THR A 356 -1.73 -10.50 35.30
C THR A 356 -2.31 -9.27 34.61
N PHE A 357 -3.52 -9.40 34.08
CA PHE A 357 -4.24 -8.33 33.41
C PHE A 357 -5.71 -8.29 33.82
N GLU A 358 -6.35 -7.14 33.61
CA GLU A 358 -7.79 -7.00 33.86
C GLU A 358 -8.54 -7.23 32.53
N SER A 359 -9.54 -8.12 32.55
CA SER A 359 -10.46 -8.39 31.46
C SER A 359 -11.88 -7.97 31.87
N ASP A 360 -12.53 -7.25 30.96
CA ASP A 360 -13.95 -6.91 31.03
C ASP A 360 -14.78 -7.69 29.99
N LEU A 361 -14.14 -8.63 29.30
CA LEU A 361 -14.74 -9.48 28.29
C LEU A 361 -15.01 -10.86 28.87
N VAL A 362 -16.27 -11.26 28.95
CA VAL A 362 -16.69 -12.63 29.24
C VAL A 362 -17.40 -13.18 28.01
N GLU A 363 -16.91 -14.28 27.44
CA GLU A 363 -17.44 -14.92 26.23
C GLU A 363 -17.62 -13.98 25.02
N GLY A 364 -16.75 -12.95 24.90
CA GLY A 364 -16.81 -11.98 23.80
C GLY A 364 -17.78 -10.82 24.03
N GLN A 365 -18.42 -10.74 25.20
CA GLN A 365 -19.29 -9.60 25.57
C GLN A 365 -18.61 -8.75 26.66
N VAL A 366 -18.70 -7.43 26.51
CA VAL A 366 -18.23 -6.47 27.53
C VAL A 366 -19.11 -6.55 28.75
N THR A 367 -18.51 -6.84 29.90
CA THR A 367 -19.21 -6.92 31.19
C THR A 367 -18.90 -5.70 32.06
N SER A 368 -19.81 -5.35 32.99
CA SER A 368 -19.59 -4.27 33.93
C SER A 368 -18.61 -4.64 35.08
N LYS A 369 -18.17 -5.91 35.16
CA LYS A 369 -17.24 -6.39 36.19
C LYS A 369 -15.91 -6.75 35.51
N LYS A 370 -14.85 -6.06 35.93
CA LYS A 370 -13.48 -6.44 35.59
C LYS A 370 -13.04 -7.66 36.38
N THR A 371 -12.59 -8.68 35.67
CA THR A 371 -11.98 -9.88 36.29
C THR A 371 -10.46 -9.82 36.12
N LYS A 372 -9.71 -10.27 37.11
CA LYS A 372 -8.26 -10.43 36.96
C LYS A 372 -7.99 -11.80 36.36
N GLU A 373 -7.32 -11.81 35.27
CA GLU A 373 -6.85 -13.01 34.57
C GLU A 373 -5.32 -13.04 34.60
N SER A 374 -4.74 -14.24 34.54
CA SER A 374 -3.29 -14.41 34.45
C SER A 374 -2.93 -15.43 33.38
N THR A 375 -1.83 -15.17 32.69
CA THR A 375 -1.27 -16.04 31.65
C THR A 375 0.25 -16.05 31.75
N ILE A 376 0.88 -17.05 31.18
CA ILE A 376 2.34 -17.09 31.09
C ILE A 376 2.74 -16.32 29.80
N LEU A 377 3.66 -15.38 29.98
CA LEU A 377 4.34 -14.72 28.85
C LEU A 377 5.77 -15.24 28.75
N TYR A 378 6.19 -15.48 27.52
CA TYR A 378 7.53 -15.91 27.16
C TYR A 378 8.37 -14.69 26.78
N TRP A 379 9.35 -14.36 27.62
CA TRP A 379 10.28 -13.27 27.41
C TRP A 379 11.58 -13.83 26.88
N HIS A 380 11.87 -13.60 25.59
CA HIS A 380 13.05 -14.07 24.89
C HIS A 380 14.12 -12.99 24.89
N ILE A 381 15.25 -13.25 25.51
CA ILE A 381 16.38 -12.33 25.58
C ILE A 381 17.45 -12.84 24.64
N TYR A 382 17.89 -11.97 23.75
CA TYR A 382 18.94 -12.24 22.77
C TYR A 382 20.12 -11.31 22.99
N PHE A 383 21.31 -11.84 22.74
CA PHE A 383 22.53 -11.04 22.71
C PHE A 383 23.35 -11.36 21.46
N ASN A 384 23.59 -10.33 20.64
CA ASN A 384 24.45 -10.39 19.47
C ASN A 384 25.76 -9.68 19.75
N ARG A 385 26.84 -10.44 19.95
CA ARG A 385 28.17 -9.92 20.25
C ARG A 385 28.72 -9.02 19.14
N GLN A 386 28.52 -9.41 17.86
CA GLN A 386 28.99 -8.62 16.72
C GLN A 386 28.27 -7.28 16.65
N PHE A 387 26.96 -7.28 16.90
CA PHE A 387 26.19 -6.04 16.92
C PHE A 387 26.60 -5.11 18.07
N ALA A 388 26.91 -5.68 19.25
CA ALA A 388 27.43 -4.90 20.39
C ALA A 388 28.77 -4.27 20.05
N GLU A 389 29.68 -5.03 19.41
CA GLU A 389 31.00 -4.53 19.02
C GLU A 389 30.92 -3.47 17.93
N ASN A 390 30.08 -3.67 16.93
CA ASN A 390 29.84 -2.66 15.89
C ASN A 390 29.26 -1.36 16.48
N ALA A 391 28.36 -1.45 17.46
CA ALA A 391 27.82 -0.30 18.16
C ALA A 391 28.89 0.45 18.97
N ARG A 392 29.80 -0.30 19.60
CA ARG A 392 30.94 0.26 20.32
C ARG A 392 31.89 1.00 19.38
N GLN A 393 32.27 0.36 18.28
CA GLN A 393 33.15 0.95 17.29
C GLN A 393 32.54 2.24 16.70
N GLY A 394 31.26 2.21 16.31
CA GLY A 394 30.56 3.39 15.81
C GLY A 394 30.43 4.52 16.84
N LEU A 395 30.34 4.20 18.13
CA LEU A 395 30.38 5.21 19.19
C LEU A 395 31.78 5.84 19.31
N ILE A 396 32.84 5.03 19.25
CA ILE A 396 34.24 5.49 19.31
C ILE A 396 34.52 6.44 18.13
N GLU A 397 34.12 6.10 16.91
CA GLU A 397 34.30 6.95 15.72
C GLU A 397 33.56 8.28 15.83
N ARG A 398 32.37 8.30 16.44
CA ARG A 398 31.63 9.53 16.71
C ARG A 398 32.30 10.39 17.79
N ILE A 399 32.78 9.78 18.86
CA ILE A 399 33.54 10.46 19.92
C ILE A 399 34.80 11.10 19.35
N ASP A 400 35.54 10.37 18.50
CA ASP A 400 36.75 10.86 17.89
C ASP A 400 36.49 12.08 16.99
N ARG A 401 35.42 12.03 16.19
CA ARG A 401 34.98 13.17 15.36
C ARG A 401 34.65 14.41 16.21
N VAL A 402 33.90 14.25 17.31
CA VAL A 402 33.57 15.36 18.22
C VAL A 402 34.83 15.94 18.85
N ARG A 403 35.76 15.06 19.27
CA ARG A 403 37.05 15.47 19.82
C ARG A 403 37.89 16.31 18.84
N GLU A 404 37.96 15.83 17.56
CA GLU A 404 38.68 16.57 16.50
C GLU A 404 38.05 17.96 16.26
N LYS A 405 36.75 18.07 16.18
CA LYS A 405 36.05 19.34 16.03
C LYS A 405 36.32 20.30 17.19
N ILE A 406 36.25 19.80 18.42
CA ILE A 406 36.57 20.59 19.61
C ILE A 406 38.00 21.10 19.55
N TYR A 407 38.96 20.24 19.17
CA TYR A 407 40.36 20.60 19.05
C TYR A 407 40.62 21.68 17.97
N ASN A 408 39.88 21.58 16.85
CA ASN A 408 39.99 22.55 15.74
C ASN A 408 39.16 23.82 15.97
N GLY A 409 38.37 23.91 17.02
CA GLY A 409 37.47 25.05 17.28
C GLY A 409 36.29 25.12 16.30
N GLU A 410 35.88 24.00 15.74
CA GLU A 410 34.74 23.92 14.83
C GLU A 410 33.40 23.84 15.59
N GLU A 411 32.31 24.33 14.98
CA GLU A 411 30.97 24.23 15.55
C GLU A 411 30.46 22.78 15.53
N LEU A 412 29.81 22.36 16.63
CA LEU A 412 29.16 21.07 16.77
C LEU A 412 27.67 21.18 16.38
N ASP A 413 27.17 20.17 15.67
CA ASP A 413 25.75 20.05 15.41
C ASP A 413 24.98 19.57 16.66
N GLU A 414 23.61 19.59 16.63
CA GLU A 414 22.77 19.19 17.76
C GLU A 414 23.03 17.76 18.25
N ASN A 415 23.32 16.82 17.34
CA ASN A 415 23.62 15.42 17.70
C ASN A 415 25.01 15.29 18.35
N GLU A 416 25.97 16.08 17.89
CA GLU A 416 27.31 16.15 18.44
C GLU A 416 27.33 16.83 19.82
N LEU A 417 26.52 17.88 20.02
CA LEU A 417 26.33 18.51 21.33
C LEU A 417 25.69 17.51 22.33
N THR A 418 24.66 16.79 21.90
CA THR A 418 24.06 15.73 22.73
C THR A 418 25.09 14.65 23.09
N LEU A 419 25.91 14.23 22.13
CA LEU A 419 26.96 13.25 22.39
C LEU A 419 28.03 13.80 23.35
N LEU A 420 28.37 15.09 23.24
CA LEU A 420 29.30 15.74 24.15
C LEU A 420 28.79 15.69 25.60
N GLU A 421 27.52 16.01 25.83
CA GLU A 421 26.89 15.93 27.17
C GLU A 421 26.82 14.50 27.69
N ASP A 422 26.53 13.55 26.80
CA ASP A 422 26.31 12.15 27.15
C ASP A 422 27.59 11.38 27.53
N VAL A 423 28.77 11.74 26.98
CA VAL A 423 29.98 10.93 27.13
C VAL A 423 31.22 11.70 27.58
N PHE A 424 31.17 13.04 27.60
CA PHE A 424 32.29 13.84 28.08
C PHE A 424 31.99 14.43 29.46
N GLU A 425 33.05 14.77 30.18
CA GLU A 425 33.03 15.57 31.38
C GLU A 425 33.64 16.92 31.06
N LYS A 426 32.93 17.98 31.44
CA LYS A 426 33.37 19.37 31.25
C LYS A 426 34.19 19.78 32.48
N HIS A 427 35.38 20.34 32.25
CA HIS A 427 36.22 20.93 33.28
C HIS A 427 36.38 22.39 32.99
N GLU A 428 36.18 23.24 34.01
CA GLU A 428 36.32 24.70 33.93
C GLU A 428 37.45 25.15 34.87
N GLU A 429 38.54 25.66 34.34
CA GLU A 429 39.62 26.26 35.09
C GLU A 429 39.80 27.72 34.66
N GLY A 430 39.18 28.65 35.42
CA GLY A 430 39.10 30.07 35.06
C GLY A 430 38.32 30.25 33.75
N ASP A 431 38.95 30.87 32.76
CA ASP A 431 38.32 31.09 31.43
C ASP A 431 38.55 29.93 30.46
N MET A 432 39.25 28.88 30.88
CA MET A 432 39.50 27.70 30.02
C MET A 432 38.47 26.61 30.28
N ILE A 433 37.87 26.14 29.19
CA ILE A 433 36.96 24.98 29.18
C ILE A 433 37.68 23.80 28.50
N SER A 434 37.76 22.69 29.18
CA SER A 434 38.26 21.44 28.61
C SER A 434 37.28 20.29 28.76
N TYR A 435 37.40 19.30 27.91
CA TYR A 435 36.51 18.14 27.90
C TYR A 435 37.34 16.87 27.98
N THR A 436 36.99 15.96 28.89
CA THR A 436 37.57 14.62 28.98
C THR A 436 36.51 13.56 28.76
N ILE A 437 36.91 12.41 28.14
CA ILE A 437 35.97 11.31 27.92
C ILE A 437 35.76 10.56 29.23
N SER A 438 34.49 10.41 29.63
CA SER A 438 34.13 9.60 30.79
C SER A 438 33.86 8.15 30.37
N ASN A 439 34.76 7.25 30.77
CA ASN A 439 34.57 5.83 30.51
C ASN A 439 33.30 5.26 31.10
N GLU A 440 32.90 5.76 32.27
CA GLU A 440 31.67 5.35 32.94
C GLU A 440 30.43 5.69 32.11
N LYS A 441 30.35 6.91 31.58
CA LYS A 441 29.27 7.34 30.69
C LYS A 441 29.25 6.53 29.38
N VAL A 442 30.41 6.25 28.81
CA VAL A 442 30.56 5.41 27.63
C VAL A 442 30.05 4.00 27.90
N ASP A 443 30.44 3.39 29.02
CA ASP A 443 29.98 2.04 29.41
C ASP A 443 28.47 2.02 29.68
N GLN A 444 27.91 3.04 30.32
CA GLN A 444 26.48 3.19 30.48
C GLN A 444 25.73 3.25 29.15
N LYS A 445 26.23 4.03 28.19
CA LYS A 445 25.64 4.17 26.84
C LYS A 445 25.72 2.87 26.03
N LEU A 446 26.71 2.04 26.30
CA LEU A 446 26.92 0.75 25.64
C LEU A 446 26.28 -0.43 26.36
N ARG A 447 25.85 -0.27 27.62
CA ARG A 447 25.44 -1.32 28.55
C ARG A 447 24.45 -2.32 27.97
N TYR A 448 23.48 -1.83 27.18
CA TYR A 448 22.41 -2.64 26.57
C TYR A 448 22.52 -2.75 25.06
N LYS A 449 23.64 -2.32 24.47
CA LYS A 449 23.90 -2.54 23.04
C LYS A 449 24.16 -4.01 22.75
N GLY A 450 23.63 -4.50 21.64
CA GLY A 450 23.69 -5.92 21.28
C GLY A 450 22.56 -6.76 21.88
N TYR A 451 21.82 -6.25 22.86
CA TYR A 451 20.64 -6.93 23.40
C TYR A 451 19.39 -6.62 22.60
N GLN A 452 18.56 -7.62 22.42
CA GLN A 452 17.22 -7.54 21.88
C GLN A 452 16.30 -8.41 22.74
N MET A 453 15.06 -7.99 22.93
CA MET A 453 14.09 -8.74 23.70
C MET A 453 12.79 -8.85 22.95
N LEU A 454 12.22 -10.05 22.90
CA LEU A 454 10.90 -10.32 22.36
C LEU A 454 10.01 -10.84 23.46
N VAL A 455 8.73 -10.49 23.43
CA VAL A 455 7.70 -11.03 24.33
C VAL A 455 6.56 -11.63 23.53
N SER A 456 6.12 -12.83 23.91
CA SER A 456 5.02 -13.55 23.27
C SER A 456 4.14 -14.27 24.30
N ASP A 457 2.87 -14.45 23.96
CA ASP A 457 1.94 -15.30 24.73
C ASP A 457 1.89 -16.74 24.21
N LYS A 458 2.29 -16.98 22.96
CA LYS A 458 2.15 -18.28 22.29
C LYS A 458 3.47 -18.98 21.95
N ILE A 459 4.50 -18.22 21.64
CA ILE A 459 5.77 -18.78 21.14
C ILE A 459 6.72 -18.94 22.34
N SER A 460 6.95 -20.18 22.78
CA SER A 460 7.83 -20.50 23.92
C SER A 460 9.29 -20.73 23.52
N ASP A 461 9.55 -21.07 22.26
CA ASP A 461 10.88 -21.32 21.73
C ASP A 461 11.55 -20.04 21.21
N ALA A 462 12.71 -19.68 21.77
CA ALA A 462 13.43 -18.47 21.44
C ALA A 462 13.88 -18.43 19.97
N ARG A 463 14.30 -19.56 19.40
CA ARG A 463 14.74 -19.62 18.00
C ARG A 463 13.57 -19.41 17.06
N LYS A 464 12.41 -20.04 17.36
CA LYS A 464 11.19 -19.82 16.57
C LYS A 464 10.75 -18.36 16.66
N ALA A 465 10.74 -17.76 17.84
CA ALA A 465 10.41 -16.35 18.03
C ALA A 465 11.34 -15.42 17.25
N TRP A 466 12.65 -15.71 17.27
CA TRP A 466 13.64 -14.96 16.48
C TRP A 466 13.36 -15.05 14.98
N CYS A 467 13.16 -16.25 14.43
CA CYS A 467 12.86 -16.46 13.02
C CYS A 467 11.60 -15.71 12.60
N VAL A 468 10.51 -15.90 13.35
CA VAL A 468 9.25 -15.18 13.13
C VAL A 468 9.46 -13.67 13.15
N TYR A 469 10.19 -13.13 14.09
CA TYR A 469 10.44 -11.68 14.15
C TYR A 469 11.29 -11.17 12.98
N GLN A 470 12.30 -11.92 12.53
CA GLN A 470 13.19 -11.50 11.44
C GLN A 470 12.48 -11.40 10.08
N GLU A 471 11.48 -12.22 9.84
CA GLU A 471 10.73 -12.20 8.59
C GLU A 471 9.82 -10.96 8.47
N ARG A 472 9.63 -10.18 9.55
CA ARG A 472 9.01 -8.84 9.53
C ARG A 472 9.63 -7.89 8.47
N ARG A 473 10.85 -8.18 8.03
CA ARG A 473 11.52 -7.44 6.95
C ARG A 473 10.71 -7.34 5.66
N ILE A 474 9.79 -8.28 5.42
CA ILE A 474 8.90 -8.22 4.26
C ILE A 474 8.04 -6.94 4.26
N LEU A 475 7.60 -6.50 5.44
CA LEU A 475 6.83 -5.26 5.58
C LEU A 475 7.71 -4.02 5.34
N GLU A 476 8.96 -4.04 5.85
CA GLU A 476 9.93 -2.97 5.57
C GLU A 476 10.21 -2.85 4.06
N ASP A 477 10.38 -3.97 3.37
CA ASP A 477 10.57 -4.01 1.92
C ASP A 477 9.32 -3.54 1.15
N THR A 478 8.12 -3.86 1.66
CA THR A 478 6.85 -3.35 1.13
C THR A 478 6.79 -1.83 1.25
N PHE A 479 7.06 -1.27 2.42
CA PHE A 479 7.09 0.18 2.60
C PHE A 479 8.20 0.86 1.79
N LYS A 480 9.38 0.24 1.68
CA LYS A 480 10.44 0.72 0.82
C LYS A 480 10.02 0.75 -0.64
N THR A 481 9.31 -0.28 -1.10
CA THR A 481 8.76 -0.34 -2.47
C THR A 481 7.74 0.78 -2.69
N LEU A 482 6.79 0.96 -1.79
CA LEU A 482 5.82 2.06 -1.86
C LEU A 482 6.51 3.43 -1.91
N LYS A 483 7.49 3.66 -1.05
CA LYS A 483 8.19 4.94 -0.93
C LYS A 483 9.12 5.23 -2.09
N SER A 484 10.01 4.30 -2.42
CA SER A 484 11.09 4.52 -3.39
C SER A 484 10.68 4.16 -4.82
N ARG A 485 10.11 2.96 -5.03
CA ARG A 485 9.79 2.48 -6.39
C ARG A 485 8.51 3.08 -6.94
N LEU A 486 7.46 3.21 -6.11
CA LEU A 486 6.17 3.76 -6.54
C LEU A 486 6.03 5.25 -6.25
N SER A 487 7.06 5.88 -5.68
CA SER A 487 7.08 7.31 -5.33
C SER A 487 5.90 7.77 -4.47
N CYS A 488 5.33 6.86 -3.65
CA CYS A 488 4.15 7.13 -2.82
C CYS A 488 4.48 7.88 -1.50
N VAL A 489 5.71 8.38 -1.34
CA VAL A 489 6.10 9.21 -0.18
C VAL A 489 5.33 10.50 -0.13
N ARG A 490 5.09 11.13 -1.30
CA ARG A 490 4.44 12.43 -1.42
C ARG A 490 3.10 12.31 -2.13
N ASN A 491 2.03 12.63 -1.42
CA ASN A 491 0.68 12.65 -1.97
C ASN A 491 0.34 14.03 -2.50
N ARG A 492 0.44 14.20 -3.83
CA ARG A 492 0.11 15.45 -4.55
C ARG A 492 -1.39 15.54 -4.78
N VAL A 493 -2.13 15.91 -3.74
CA VAL A 493 -3.58 16.11 -3.77
C VAL A 493 -3.94 17.39 -3.03
N SER A 494 -5.08 18.00 -3.35
CA SER A 494 -5.48 19.32 -2.86
C SER A 494 -6.46 19.30 -1.70
N ASP A 495 -7.05 18.14 -1.39
CA ASP A 495 -8.09 18.01 -0.37
C ASP A 495 -8.03 16.65 0.34
N ASN A 496 -8.64 16.58 1.54
CA ASN A 496 -8.65 15.39 2.39
C ASN A 496 -9.36 14.19 1.76
N GLU A 497 -10.45 14.39 1.04
CA GLU A 497 -11.19 13.29 0.41
C GLU A 497 -10.32 12.64 -0.68
N SER A 498 -9.63 13.46 -1.47
CA SER A 498 -8.67 12.98 -2.47
C SER A 498 -7.46 12.32 -1.82
N LEU A 499 -7.02 12.78 -0.63
CA LEU A 499 -5.92 12.16 0.11
C LEU A 499 -6.28 10.75 0.56
N ILE A 500 -7.46 10.57 1.17
CA ILE A 500 -7.97 9.27 1.59
C ILE A 500 -8.05 8.32 0.39
N GLY A 501 -8.63 8.77 -0.71
CA GLY A 501 -8.80 7.92 -1.90
C GLY A 501 -7.51 7.62 -2.65
N LYS A 502 -6.52 8.51 -2.61
CA LYS A 502 -5.20 8.26 -3.21
C LYS A 502 -4.35 7.34 -2.35
N THR A 503 -4.57 7.35 -1.05
CA THR A 503 -3.86 6.48 -0.10
C THR A 503 -4.37 5.03 -0.17
N PHE A 504 -5.64 4.84 -0.50
CA PHE A 504 -6.23 3.54 -0.83
C PHE A 504 -5.60 2.94 -2.09
#